data_591964f8df096fd38adec6413cf2757d
#
_entry.id   591964f8df096fd38adec6413cf2757d
#
_cell.length_a   1.000
_cell.length_b   1.000
_cell.length_c   1.000
_cell.angle_alpha   90.00
_cell.angle_beta   90.00
_cell.angle_gamma   90.00
#
_symmetry.space_group_name_H-M   'P 1'
#
loop_
_entity.id
_entity.type
_entity.pdbx_description
1 polymer ?
#
loop_
_entity_poly.entity_id
_entity_poly.type
_entity_poly.pdbx_seq_one_letter_code
_entity_poly.pdbx_strand_id
1 'polypeptide(L)'
;VKADLFPDETAPGSRRRLHILLVEDDPGDAVLVEEMVADLTPRLRLDCVRTLAEAGERLRTEVPDCVLLDLHLPDASGLEALARIRADNDQVAVVVMTGLDQEHTGLAALASGAQDYLVKGRVEAELFGRAVRYAIQRKQAERTSAALQASQMRAQENARLERGLLPTPLLGADHAVEVVSRYRPGRDHSLLGGDFYDVVQAPDGLVHAIIGDVSGHGPDAAATGVALRLAWRTLVLSGVTGARQLELLEEVLVAERADEQTFATATSLLLDPAADKVLVRRAGHPGMMRHSVREVGWIEVPGGPALGFVPGHAQWPAHEVSLDADAGLMLFTDGLFEGRVGDGSERLGEAGLLDAARALRAGQPESFVDAVIARVAELSAAAGGLDDDVAVLYMRWRQTGRQ
;
A
#
# COMPACT_ATOMS: atom_id res chain seq x y z
N VAL A 1 0.05 -36.66 38.08
CA VAL A 1 0.75 -35.96 37.02
C VAL A 1 -0.13 -34.77 36.68
N LYS A 2 0.13 -33.57 37.27
CA LYS A 2 -0.55 -32.32 36.89
C LYS A 2 -0.13 -31.99 35.46
N ALA A 3 -1.04 -32.11 34.50
CA ALA A 3 -0.82 -31.65 33.16
C ALA A 3 -0.64 -30.13 33.19
N ASP A 4 0.43 -29.62 32.56
CA ASP A 4 0.70 -28.18 32.43
C ASP A 4 -0.38 -27.57 31.55
N LEU A 5 -1.40 -27.00 32.18
CA LEU A 5 -2.57 -26.38 31.52
C LEU A 5 -2.22 -25.13 30.70
N PHE A 6 -0.99 -24.62 30.86
CA PHE A 6 -0.46 -23.49 30.14
C PHE A 6 0.82 -23.93 29.40
N PRO A 7 0.75 -24.30 28.11
CA PRO A 7 1.93 -24.70 27.35
C PRO A 7 2.98 -23.61 27.38
N ASP A 8 4.23 -24.04 27.57
CA ASP A 8 5.41 -23.21 27.50
C ASP A 8 5.61 -22.84 26.02
N GLU A 9 5.02 -21.75 25.55
CA GLU A 9 5.41 -21.15 24.27
C GLU A 9 6.81 -20.58 24.46
N THR A 10 7.80 -21.36 24.11
CA THR A 10 9.22 -21.00 24.10
C THR A 10 9.51 -20.01 22.97
N ALA A 11 9.11 -18.75 23.19
CA ALA A 11 9.72 -17.60 22.56
C ALA A 11 10.57 -16.88 23.61
N PRO A 12 11.84 -16.56 23.37
CA PRO A 12 12.69 -15.88 24.33
C PRO A 12 12.23 -14.42 24.44
N GLY A 13 11.46 -14.09 25.51
CA GLY A 13 11.26 -12.67 25.75
C GLY A 13 10.11 -12.20 26.63
N SER A 14 9.13 -12.97 27.05
CA SER A 14 8.17 -12.44 28.04
C SER A 14 7.36 -13.51 28.75
N ARG A 15 7.73 -13.79 29.99
CA ARG A 15 6.85 -14.49 30.97
C ARG A 15 5.80 -13.50 31.50
N ARG A 16 4.92 -12.98 30.63
CA ARG A 16 3.83 -12.09 31.09
C ARG A 16 2.80 -12.93 31.85
N ARG A 17 2.48 -12.51 33.08
CA ARG A 17 1.33 -13.06 33.83
C ARG A 17 0.04 -12.58 33.20
N LEU A 18 -0.91 -13.47 32.96
CA LEU A 18 -2.24 -13.06 32.51
C LEU A 18 -2.95 -12.30 33.63
N HIS A 19 -3.47 -11.14 33.30
CA HIS A 19 -4.19 -10.27 34.22
C HIS A 19 -5.70 -10.48 34.06
N ILE A 20 -6.35 -10.89 35.15
CA ILE A 20 -7.78 -11.10 35.24
C ILE A 20 -8.38 -10.08 36.21
N LEU A 21 -9.44 -9.42 35.79
CA LEU A 21 -10.23 -8.53 36.61
C LEU A 21 -11.53 -9.27 36.98
N LEU A 22 -11.75 -9.55 38.27
CA LEU A 22 -13.01 -10.07 38.81
C LEU A 22 -13.89 -8.90 39.24
N VAL A 23 -15.14 -8.90 38.77
CA VAL A 23 -16.18 -7.94 39.19
C VAL A 23 -17.24 -8.74 39.92
N GLU A 24 -17.23 -8.68 41.26
CA GLU A 24 -18.02 -9.52 42.15
C GLU A 24 -18.23 -8.80 43.48
N ASP A 25 -19.48 -8.62 43.90
CA ASP A 25 -19.81 -7.92 45.14
C ASP A 25 -19.88 -8.84 46.38
N ASP A 26 -20.18 -10.14 46.15
CA ASP A 26 -20.19 -11.12 47.23
C ASP A 26 -18.78 -11.57 47.62
N PRO A 27 -18.34 -11.32 48.88
CA PRO A 27 -17.01 -11.73 49.31
C PRO A 27 -16.78 -13.24 49.31
N GLY A 28 -17.83 -14.04 49.49
CA GLY A 28 -17.72 -15.51 49.49
C GLY A 28 -17.45 -16.05 48.10
N ASP A 29 -18.16 -15.54 47.10
CA ASP A 29 -17.94 -15.89 45.69
C ASP A 29 -16.57 -15.40 45.19
N ALA A 30 -16.14 -14.23 45.63
CA ALA A 30 -14.79 -13.73 45.30
C ALA A 30 -13.68 -14.64 45.84
N VAL A 31 -13.78 -15.11 47.10
CA VAL A 31 -12.82 -16.06 47.69
C VAL A 31 -12.78 -17.37 46.93
N LEU A 32 -13.92 -17.90 46.48
CA LEU A 32 -13.96 -19.12 45.66
C LEU A 32 -13.20 -18.97 44.35
N VAL A 33 -13.31 -17.81 43.69
CA VAL A 33 -12.55 -17.52 42.45
C VAL A 33 -11.06 -17.37 42.76
N GLU A 34 -10.69 -16.70 43.87
CA GLU A 34 -9.29 -16.57 44.33
C GLU A 34 -8.64 -17.93 44.56
N GLU A 35 -9.36 -18.86 45.22
CA GLU A 35 -8.89 -20.25 45.46
C GLU A 35 -8.68 -20.98 44.12
N MET A 36 -9.63 -20.88 43.16
CA MET A 36 -9.51 -21.52 41.87
C MET A 36 -8.30 -20.96 41.08
N VAL A 37 -8.03 -19.66 41.15
CA VAL A 37 -6.89 -19.02 40.51
C VAL A 37 -5.58 -19.46 41.18
N ALA A 38 -5.55 -19.58 42.52
CA ALA A 38 -4.37 -20.02 43.25
C ALA A 38 -3.96 -21.48 42.92
N ASP A 39 -4.94 -22.34 42.63
CA ASP A 39 -4.69 -23.73 42.23
C ASP A 39 -4.11 -23.85 40.79
N LEU A 40 -4.24 -22.84 39.95
CA LEU A 40 -3.95 -22.92 38.52
C LEU A 40 -2.53 -22.58 38.13
N THR A 41 -1.71 -22.00 38.99
CA THR A 41 -0.28 -21.76 38.75
C THR A 41 0.17 -20.29 39.01
N PRO A 42 1.48 -20.03 39.18
CA PRO A 42 2.01 -18.68 39.46
C PRO A 42 1.90 -17.67 38.31
N ARG A 43 1.22 -17.99 37.22
CA ARG A 43 1.16 -17.16 35.96
C ARG A 43 -0.08 -16.27 35.84
N LEU A 44 -1.01 -16.33 36.81
CA LEU A 44 -2.21 -15.48 36.82
C LEU A 44 -2.06 -14.39 37.86
N ARG A 45 -2.53 -13.19 37.53
CA ARG A 45 -2.78 -12.08 38.47
C ARG A 45 -4.28 -11.83 38.47
N LEU A 46 -4.88 -11.82 39.65
CA LEU A 46 -6.28 -11.52 39.86
C LEU A 46 -6.38 -10.19 40.61
N ASP A 47 -7.11 -9.25 40.06
CA ASP A 47 -7.59 -8.05 40.74
C ASP A 47 -9.09 -8.15 40.93
N CYS A 48 -9.60 -7.76 42.11
CA CYS A 48 -11.01 -7.81 42.46
C CYS A 48 -11.56 -6.40 42.60
N VAL A 49 -12.79 -6.18 42.10
CA VAL A 49 -13.59 -4.95 42.30
C VAL A 49 -15.04 -5.37 42.61
N ARG A 50 -15.80 -4.51 43.29
CA ARG A 50 -17.13 -4.83 43.75
C ARG A 50 -18.27 -4.21 42.98
N THR A 51 -17.95 -3.29 42.08
CA THR A 51 -18.95 -2.54 41.32
C THR A 51 -18.48 -2.35 39.87
N LEU A 52 -19.42 -2.11 38.94
CA LEU A 52 -19.09 -1.76 37.57
C LEU A 52 -18.39 -0.41 37.49
N ALA A 53 -18.70 0.53 38.36
CA ALA A 53 -18.03 1.82 38.40
C ALA A 53 -16.53 1.66 38.66
N GLU A 54 -16.14 0.82 39.63
CA GLU A 54 -14.74 0.47 39.92
C GLU A 54 -14.10 -0.28 38.73
N ALA A 55 -14.84 -1.20 38.11
CA ALA A 55 -14.35 -1.92 36.92
C ALA A 55 -14.05 -0.95 35.78
N GLY A 56 -14.92 0.02 35.49
CA GLY A 56 -14.72 1.03 34.46
C GLY A 56 -13.47 1.90 34.74
N GLU A 57 -13.19 2.26 35.98
CA GLU A 57 -11.96 2.97 36.36
C GLU A 57 -10.71 2.12 36.11
N ARG A 58 -10.76 0.84 36.44
CA ARG A 58 -9.65 -0.09 36.18
C ARG A 58 -9.42 -0.29 34.68
N LEU A 59 -10.47 -0.47 33.89
CA LEU A 59 -10.36 -0.64 32.43
C LEU A 59 -9.75 0.58 31.73
N ARG A 60 -9.89 1.78 32.31
CA ARG A 60 -9.23 3.00 31.77
C ARG A 60 -7.76 3.12 32.15
N THR A 61 -7.34 2.52 33.27
CA THR A 61 -5.96 2.63 33.78
C THR A 61 -5.08 1.47 33.35
N GLU A 62 -5.58 0.26 33.42
CA GLU A 62 -4.87 -0.97 33.06
C GLU A 62 -5.86 -1.97 32.46
N VAL A 63 -5.73 -2.28 31.17
CA VAL A 63 -6.63 -3.22 30.50
C VAL A 63 -6.24 -4.65 30.86
N PRO A 64 -7.12 -5.43 31.50
CA PRO A 64 -6.86 -6.84 31.81
C PRO A 64 -6.95 -7.71 30.54
N ASP A 65 -6.40 -8.92 30.60
CA ASP A 65 -6.54 -9.90 29.52
C ASP A 65 -7.97 -10.50 29.49
N CYS A 66 -8.62 -10.59 30.67
CA CYS A 66 -9.99 -11.09 30.81
C CYS A 66 -10.71 -10.40 31.97
N VAL A 67 -12.01 -10.14 31.79
CA VAL A 67 -12.93 -9.74 32.84
C VAL A 67 -13.82 -10.95 33.21
N LEU A 68 -13.86 -11.31 34.46
CA LEU A 68 -14.85 -12.22 35.03
C LEU A 68 -15.96 -11.36 35.62
N LEU A 69 -17.17 -11.46 35.09
CA LEU A 69 -18.25 -10.54 35.37
C LEU A 69 -19.41 -11.28 36.05
N ASP A 70 -19.71 -10.94 37.30
CA ASP A 70 -21.01 -11.31 37.88
C ASP A 70 -22.10 -10.42 37.23
N LEU A 71 -23.25 -11.01 37.00
CA LEU A 71 -24.41 -10.32 36.45
C LEU A 71 -25.29 -9.66 37.52
N HIS A 72 -25.04 -9.91 38.83
CA HIS A 72 -25.81 -9.34 39.93
C HIS A 72 -24.92 -8.42 40.77
N LEU A 73 -24.74 -7.19 40.31
CA LEU A 73 -23.94 -6.20 40.98
C LEU A 73 -24.85 -5.11 41.60
N PRO A 74 -24.40 -4.40 42.64
CA PRO A 74 -25.20 -3.38 43.31
C PRO A 74 -25.55 -2.19 42.41
N ASP A 75 -24.74 -1.92 41.36
CA ASP A 75 -24.88 -0.77 40.45
C ASP A 75 -25.31 -1.15 39.03
N ALA A 76 -25.50 -2.46 38.74
CA ALA A 76 -26.11 -2.93 37.49
C ALA A 76 -26.51 -4.41 37.59
N SER A 77 -27.48 -4.83 36.79
CA SER A 77 -27.96 -6.23 36.81
C SER A 77 -28.14 -6.82 35.42
N GLY A 78 -27.96 -8.15 35.32
CA GLY A 78 -28.15 -8.88 34.07
C GLY A 78 -27.26 -8.47 32.94
N LEU A 79 -27.78 -8.46 31.72
CA LEU A 79 -27.02 -8.13 30.52
C LEU A 79 -26.59 -6.64 30.39
N GLU A 80 -27.18 -5.78 31.21
CA GLU A 80 -26.75 -4.37 31.28
C GLU A 80 -25.31 -4.27 31.79
N ALA A 81 -24.93 -5.09 32.77
CA ALA A 81 -23.58 -5.16 33.30
C ALA A 81 -22.56 -5.47 32.17
N LEU A 82 -22.87 -6.50 31.37
CA LEU A 82 -22.04 -6.86 30.22
C LEU A 82 -21.96 -5.73 29.16
N ALA A 83 -23.10 -5.10 28.85
CA ALA A 83 -23.16 -4.01 27.88
C ALA A 83 -22.30 -2.80 28.31
N ARG A 84 -22.27 -2.46 29.59
CA ARG A 84 -21.45 -1.38 30.14
C ARG A 84 -19.95 -1.71 30.08
N ILE A 85 -19.52 -2.92 30.48
CA ILE A 85 -18.12 -3.35 30.36
C ILE A 85 -17.65 -3.25 28.92
N ARG A 86 -18.47 -3.70 27.95
CA ARG A 86 -18.14 -3.63 26.51
C ARG A 86 -18.13 -2.22 25.95
N ALA A 87 -18.97 -1.32 26.47
CA ALA A 87 -18.95 0.10 26.10
C ALA A 87 -17.69 0.81 26.61
N ASP A 88 -17.22 0.44 27.81
CA ASP A 88 -15.98 0.97 28.39
C ASP A 88 -14.75 0.43 27.67
N ASN A 89 -14.74 -0.85 27.34
CA ASN A 89 -13.66 -1.48 26.54
C ASN A 89 -14.14 -2.76 25.82
N ASP A 90 -14.36 -2.66 24.52
CA ASP A 90 -14.75 -3.82 23.71
C ASP A 90 -13.58 -4.75 23.33
N GLN A 91 -12.35 -4.39 23.72
CA GLN A 91 -11.15 -5.13 23.39
C GLN A 91 -10.83 -6.24 24.41
N VAL A 92 -11.45 -6.22 25.57
CA VAL A 92 -11.21 -7.20 26.64
C VAL A 92 -12.08 -8.46 26.46
N ALA A 93 -11.54 -9.62 26.78
CA ALA A 93 -12.34 -10.84 26.85
C ALA A 93 -13.24 -10.79 28.08
N VAL A 94 -14.52 -11.16 27.96
CA VAL A 94 -15.46 -11.18 29.08
C VAL A 94 -16.01 -12.59 29.25
N VAL A 95 -15.83 -13.15 30.44
CA VAL A 95 -16.47 -14.39 30.87
C VAL A 95 -17.50 -14.06 31.97
N VAL A 96 -18.74 -14.44 31.73
CA VAL A 96 -19.84 -14.13 32.68
C VAL A 96 -19.94 -15.23 33.72
N MET A 97 -20.16 -14.84 34.97
CA MET A 97 -20.44 -15.75 36.06
C MET A 97 -21.94 -15.72 36.42
N THR A 98 -22.60 -16.87 36.46
CA THR A 98 -24.05 -17.00 36.70
C THR A 98 -24.36 -17.95 37.86
N GLY A 99 -25.47 -17.72 38.54
CA GLY A 99 -25.96 -18.67 39.55
C GLY A 99 -26.53 -19.97 38.96
N LEU A 100 -26.76 -20.96 39.80
CA LEU A 100 -27.22 -22.32 39.44
C LEU A 100 -28.52 -22.36 38.61
N ASP A 101 -29.43 -21.41 38.82
CA ASP A 101 -30.75 -21.39 38.17
C ASP A 101 -30.81 -20.45 36.94
N GLN A 102 -29.66 -19.97 36.47
CA GLN A 102 -29.58 -18.89 35.47
C GLN A 102 -28.86 -19.28 34.16
N GLU A 103 -28.92 -20.55 33.78
CA GLU A 103 -28.27 -21.05 32.55
C GLU A 103 -28.78 -20.32 31.30
N HIS A 104 -30.06 -19.94 31.24
CA HIS A 104 -30.62 -19.15 30.17
C HIS A 104 -29.97 -17.74 30.04
N THR A 105 -29.60 -17.14 31.17
CA THR A 105 -28.93 -15.83 31.20
C THR A 105 -27.50 -15.97 30.69
N GLY A 106 -26.81 -17.07 30.99
CA GLY A 106 -25.49 -17.36 30.42
C GLY A 106 -25.52 -17.46 28.90
N LEU A 107 -26.49 -18.17 28.32
CA LEU A 107 -26.66 -18.25 26.86
C LEU A 107 -27.01 -16.89 26.25
N ALA A 108 -27.83 -16.08 26.89
CA ALA A 108 -28.13 -14.72 26.45
C ALA A 108 -26.90 -13.78 26.51
N ALA A 109 -26.02 -13.99 27.51
CA ALA A 109 -24.76 -13.26 27.61
C ALA A 109 -23.81 -13.58 26.43
N LEU A 110 -23.71 -14.84 25.98
CA LEU A 110 -22.96 -15.21 24.78
C LEU A 110 -23.50 -14.49 23.51
N ALA A 111 -24.83 -14.49 23.35
CA ALA A 111 -25.49 -13.77 22.25
C ALA A 111 -25.25 -12.25 22.31
N SER A 112 -25.01 -11.71 23.52
CA SER A 112 -24.71 -10.29 23.76
C SER A 112 -23.21 -9.97 23.72
N GLY A 113 -22.36 -10.98 23.37
CA GLY A 113 -20.93 -10.80 23.09
C GLY A 113 -19.98 -11.12 24.24
N ALA A 114 -20.42 -11.84 25.26
CA ALA A 114 -19.50 -12.53 26.18
C ALA A 114 -18.79 -13.66 25.42
N GLN A 115 -17.53 -13.95 25.76
CA GLN A 115 -16.76 -15.03 25.14
C GLN A 115 -17.13 -16.39 25.71
N ASP A 116 -17.51 -16.45 27.00
CA ASP A 116 -17.97 -17.65 27.66
C ASP A 116 -18.82 -17.32 28.90
N TYR A 117 -19.45 -18.33 29.50
CA TYR A 117 -20.08 -18.21 30.82
C TYR A 117 -19.74 -19.40 31.72
N LEU A 118 -19.73 -19.17 33.04
CA LEU A 118 -19.43 -20.15 34.07
C LEU A 118 -20.54 -20.12 35.11
N VAL A 119 -20.93 -21.31 35.59
CA VAL A 119 -21.94 -21.45 36.63
C VAL A 119 -21.27 -21.57 38.01
N LYS A 120 -21.51 -20.58 38.88
CA LYS A 120 -20.97 -20.53 40.25
C LYS A 120 -21.25 -21.83 41.02
N GLY A 121 -20.26 -22.34 41.75
CA GLY A 121 -20.37 -23.56 42.56
C GLY A 121 -20.34 -24.89 41.81
N ARG A 122 -20.26 -24.87 40.44
CA ARG A 122 -20.11 -26.08 39.61
C ARG A 122 -18.80 -26.14 38.83
N VAL A 123 -17.99 -25.10 38.91
CA VAL A 123 -16.77 -24.98 38.12
C VAL A 123 -15.59 -25.47 38.93
N GLU A 124 -14.90 -26.47 38.41
CA GLU A 124 -13.59 -26.90 38.92
C GLU A 124 -12.48 -25.98 38.36
N ALA A 125 -11.37 -25.86 39.11
CA ALA A 125 -10.25 -24.98 38.72
C ALA A 125 -9.73 -25.24 37.30
N GLU A 126 -9.67 -26.50 36.86
CA GLU A 126 -9.25 -26.88 35.52
C GLU A 126 -10.18 -26.33 34.43
N LEU A 127 -11.49 -26.47 34.61
CA LEU A 127 -12.49 -25.96 33.67
C LEU A 127 -12.48 -24.43 33.61
N PHE A 128 -12.36 -23.79 34.78
CA PHE A 128 -12.18 -22.33 34.88
C PHE A 128 -10.97 -21.83 34.06
N GLY A 129 -9.80 -22.43 34.27
CA GLY A 129 -8.60 -22.07 33.58
C GLY A 129 -8.69 -22.27 32.06
N ARG A 130 -9.44 -23.29 31.61
CA ARG A 130 -9.73 -23.52 30.19
C ARG A 130 -10.64 -22.43 29.60
N ALA A 131 -11.72 -22.10 30.28
CA ALA A 131 -12.70 -21.11 29.85
C ALA A 131 -12.04 -19.74 29.69
N VAL A 132 -11.25 -19.28 30.67
CA VAL A 132 -10.53 -18.01 30.63
C VAL A 132 -9.55 -17.98 29.42
N ARG A 133 -8.76 -19.04 29.22
CA ARG A 133 -7.83 -19.11 28.09
C ARG A 133 -8.54 -19.06 26.75
N TYR A 134 -9.59 -19.85 26.57
CA TYR A 134 -10.34 -19.84 25.32
C TYR A 134 -11.03 -18.51 25.08
N ALA A 135 -11.53 -17.84 26.11
CA ALA A 135 -12.10 -16.50 26.00
C ALA A 135 -11.06 -15.49 25.50
N ILE A 136 -9.87 -15.50 26.09
CA ILE A 136 -8.75 -14.61 25.66
C ILE A 136 -8.35 -14.92 24.22
N GLN A 137 -8.11 -16.18 23.86
CA GLN A 137 -7.71 -16.58 22.50
C GLN A 137 -8.77 -16.22 21.47
N ARG A 138 -10.05 -16.46 21.78
CA ARG A 138 -11.16 -16.11 20.89
C ARG A 138 -11.22 -14.60 20.66
N LYS A 139 -11.09 -13.80 21.72
CA LYS A 139 -11.08 -12.33 21.61
C LYS A 139 -9.89 -11.82 20.79
N GLN A 140 -8.71 -12.39 20.99
CA GLN A 140 -7.52 -12.06 20.20
C GLN A 140 -7.71 -12.40 18.72
N ALA A 141 -8.27 -13.57 18.40
CA ALA A 141 -8.56 -13.97 17.03
C ALA A 141 -9.58 -13.02 16.37
N GLU A 142 -10.65 -12.63 17.07
CA GLU A 142 -11.63 -11.65 16.61
C GLU A 142 -10.97 -10.31 16.28
N ARG A 143 -10.11 -9.81 17.19
CA ARG A 143 -9.37 -8.55 17.00
C ARG A 143 -8.43 -8.59 15.79
N THR A 144 -7.64 -9.66 15.67
CA THR A 144 -6.71 -9.85 14.55
C THR A 144 -7.47 -9.92 13.22
N SER A 145 -8.58 -10.66 13.18
CA SER A 145 -9.43 -10.75 12.00
C SER A 145 -10.04 -9.41 11.61
N ALA A 146 -10.58 -8.65 12.57
CA ALA A 146 -11.14 -7.33 12.33
C ALA A 146 -10.09 -6.32 11.84
N ALA A 147 -8.88 -6.33 12.43
CA ALA A 147 -7.78 -5.48 12.02
C ALA A 147 -7.30 -5.81 10.60
N LEU A 148 -7.21 -7.11 10.26
CA LEU A 148 -6.85 -7.55 8.91
C LEU A 148 -7.90 -7.13 7.88
N GLN A 149 -9.18 -7.32 8.18
CA GLN A 149 -10.27 -6.88 7.29
C GLN A 149 -10.27 -5.37 7.08
N ALA A 150 -10.09 -4.58 8.14
CA ALA A 150 -9.99 -3.12 8.03
C ALA A 150 -8.79 -2.69 7.19
N SER A 151 -7.64 -3.35 7.35
CA SER A 151 -6.44 -3.11 6.53
C SER A 151 -6.69 -3.44 5.05
N GLN A 152 -7.30 -4.61 4.78
CA GLN A 152 -7.63 -5.02 3.42
C GLN A 152 -8.64 -4.08 2.74
N MET A 153 -9.68 -3.62 3.47
CA MET A 153 -10.63 -2.65 2.94
C MET A 153 -9.96 -1.32 2.57
N ARG A 154 -9.10 -0.80 3.46
CA ARG A 154 -8.34 0.44 3.17
C ARG A 154 -7.42 0.27 1.97
N ALA A 155 -6.73 -0.85 1.87
CA ALA A 155 -5.86 -1.14 0.72
C ALA A 155 -6.67 -1.22 -0.59
N GLN A 156 -7.85 -1.85 -0.58
CA GLN A 156 -8.72 -1.92 -1.75
C GLN A 156 -9.29 -0.55 -2.16
N GLU A 157 -9.66 0.28 -1.20
CA GLU A 157 -10.17 1.63 -1.45
C GLU A 157 -9.07 2.53 -2.04
N ASN A 158 -7.87 2.51 -1.46
CA ASN A 158 -6.72 3.21 -2.02
C ASN A 158 -6.42 2.72 -3.44
N ALA A 159 -6.35 1.41 -3.65
CA ALA A 159 -6.12 0.81 -4.96
C ALA A 159 -7.17 1.21 -6.02
N ARG A 160 -8.42 1.46 -5.61
CA ARG A 160 -9.47 1.93 -6.50
C ARG A 160 -9.29 3.40 -6.89
N LEU A 161 -8.93 4.24 -5.92
CA LEU A 161 -8.65 5.66 -6.17
C LEU A 161 -7.44 5.81 -7.09
N GLU A 162 -6.34 5.13 -6.82
CA GLU A 162 -5.10 5.20 -7.58
C GLU A 162 -5.28 4.71 -9.03
N ARG A 163 -6.02 3.63 -9.27
CA ARG A 163 -6.35 3.19 -10.64
C ARG A 163 -7.13 4.23 -11.43
N GLY A 164 -7.98 5.03 -10.79
CA GLY A 164 -8.69 6.15 -11.41
C GLY A 164 -7.76 7.32 -11.78
N LEU A 165 -6.58 7.38 -11.20
CA LEU A 165 -5.58 8.42 -11.46
C LEU A 165 -4.57 8.04 -12.56
N LEU A 166 -4.45 6.75 -12.92
CA LEU A 166 -3.60 6.34 -14.05
C LEU A 166 -4.14 6.90 -15.37
N PRO A 167 -3.27 7.44 -16.24
CA PRO A 167 -3.71 8.04 -17.47
C PRO A 167 -4.26 7.02 -18.47
N THR A 168 -5.35 7.39 -19.12
CA THR A 168 -5.76 6.77 -20.37
C THR A 168 -5.33 7.70 -21.50
N PRO A 169 -4.55 7.23 -22.50
CA PRO A 169 -4.18 8.05 -23.66
C PRO A 169 -5.39 8.70 -24.31
N LEU A 170 -5.32 10.00 -24.54
CA LEU A 170 -6.37 10.76 -25.22
C LEU A 170 -6.05 10.87 -26.70
N LEU A 171 -6.50 9.88 -27.48
CA LEU A 171 -6.26 9.78 -28.93
C LEU A 171 -7.60 9.80 -29.68
N GLY A 172 -7.61 10.37 -30.87
CA GLY A 172 -8.76 10.32 -31.76
C GLY A 172 -9.02 8.91 -32.30
N ALA A 173 -10.17 8.66 -32.90
CA ALA A 173 -10.53 7.35 -33.44
C ALA A 173 -9.57 6.86 -34.53
N ASP A 174 -9.04 7.77 -35.35
CA ASP A 174 -8.15 7.48 -36.46
C ASP A 174 -6.67 7.83 -36.16
N HIS A 175 -6.23 7.61 -34.92
CA HIS A 175 -4.86 7.92 -34.54
C HIS A 175 -3.83 7.07 -35.29
N ALA A 176 -2.76 7.73 -35.75
CA ALA A 176 -1.67 7.11 -36.49
C ALA A 176 -0.56 6.52 -35.60
N VAL A 177 -0.72 6.57 -34.26
CA VAL A 177 0.29 6.13 -33.30
C VAL A 177 -0.26 4.99 -32.46
N GLU A 178 0.46 3.88 -32.41
CA GLU A 178 0.21 2.82 -31.44
C GLU A 178 0.93 3.17 -30.13
N VAL A 179 0.22 3.05 -29.01
CA VAL A 179 0.71 3.36 -27.67
C VAL A 179 0.57 2.15 -26.77
N VAL A 180 1.66 1.77 -26.13
CA VAL A 180 1.66 0.77 -25.04
C VAL A 180 2.22 1.45 -23.80
N SER A 181 1.46 1.44 -22.72
CA SER A 181 1.90 1.97 -21.43
C SER A 181 1.83 0.90 -20.36
N ARG A 182 2.80 0.89 -19.46
CA ARG A 182 2.82 0.03 -18.28
C ARG A 182 3.24 0.88 -17.08
N TYR A 183 2.60 0.61 -15.96
CA TYR A 183 2.96 1.17 -14.68
C TYR A 183 3.06 0.03 -13.67
N ARG A 184 4.14 -0.04 -12.94
CA ARG A 184 4.35 -1.00 -11.87
C ARG A 184 4.82 -0.24 -10.63
N PRO A 185 4.05 -0.28 -9.54
CA PRO A 185 4.46 0.36 -8.29
C PRO A 185 5.66 -0.36 -7.66
N GLY A 186 6.47 0.39 -6.95
CA GLY A 186 7.53 -0.10 -6.09
C GLY A 186 7.01 -0.91 -4.90
N ARG A 187 7.84 -1.12 -3.85
CA ARG A 187 7.51 -2.03 -2.74
C ARG A 187 6.56 -1.48 -1.69
N ASP A 188 6.36 -0.19 -1.57
CA ASP A 188 5.70 0.46 -0.43
C ASP A 188 4.17 0.35 -0.38
N HIS A 189 3.57 -0.68 -0.97
CA HIS A 189 2.12 -0.93 -0.94
C HIS A 189 1.24 0.21 -1.49
N SER A 190 1.80 1.30 -2.00
CA SER A 190 1.09 2.29 -2.79
C SER A 190 1.01 1.80 -4.23
N LEU A 191 -0.08 2.08 -4.94
CA LEU A 191 -0.22 1.76 -6.36
C LEU A 191 0.29 2.89 -7.26
N LEU A 192 0.61 4.05 -6.70
CA LEU A 192 1.17 5.22 -7.39
C LEU A 192 2.35 5.77 -6.59
N GLY A 193 3.42 6.10 -7.30
CA GLY A 193 4.55 6.86 -6.81
C GLY A 193 4.76 8.16 -7.59
N GLY A 194 5.99 8.65 -7.63
CA GLY A 194 6.37 9.87 -8.33
C GLY A 194 6.29 9.80 -9.85
N ASP A 195 6.33 8.60 -10.40
CA ASP A 195 6.28 8.35 -11.85
C ASP A 195 4.96 8.79 -12.48
N PHE A 196 5.05 9.49 -13.58
CA PHE A 196 3.89 9.89 -14.35
C PHE A 196 4.15 9.83 -15.86
N TYR A 197 3.11 9.59 -16.63
CA TYR A 197 3.14 9.66 -18.09
C TYR A 197 1.79 10.11 -18.62
N ASP A 198 1.77 10.60 -19.86
CA ASP A 198 0.52 10.88 -20.57
C ASP A 198 0.76 10.92 -22.08
N VAL A 199 -0.32 10.69 -22.86
CA VAL A 199 -0.32 10.81 -24.32
C VAL A 199 -1.61 11.50 -24.75
N VAL A 200 -1.49 12.58 -25.50
CA VAL A 200 -2.62 13.40 -25.96
C VAL A 200 -2.45 13.75 -27.43
N GLN A 201 -3.46 13.46 -28.23
CA GLN A 201 -3.55 14.01 -29.59
C GLN A 201 -4.22 15.40 -29.54
N ALA A 202 -3.50 16.39 -29.98
CA ALA A 202 -4.00 17.76 -30.07
C ALA A 202 -4.96 17.93 -31.26
N PRO A 203 -5.78 19.01 -31.30
CA PRO A 203 -6.73 19.26 -32.38
C PRO A 203 -6.11 19.41 -33.77
N ASP A 204 -4.83 19.78 -33.85
CA ASP A 204 -4.04 19.86 -35.07
C ASP A 204 -3.55 18.51 -35.61
N GLY A 205 -3.88 17.40 -34.89
CA GLY A 205 -3.49 16.06 -35.25
C GLY A 205 -2.11 15.63 -34.73
N LEU A 206 -1.34 16.52 -34.15
CA LEU A 206 -0.05 16.21 -33.56
C LEU A 206 -0.26 15.40 -32.26
N VAL A 207 0.62 14.44 -32.01
CA VAL A 207 0.58 13.62 -30.78
C VAL A 207 1.67 14.08 -29.83
N HIS A 208 1.26 14.52 -28.67
CA HIS A 208 2.13 14.88 -27.56
C HIS A 208 2.22 13.72 -26.59
N ALA A 209 3.41 13.48 -26.06
CA ALA A 209 3.61 12.52 -24.98
C ALA A 209 4.59 13.07 -23.94
N ILE A 210 4.40 12.68 -22.71
CA ILE A 210 5.30 12.97 -21.60
C ILE A 210 5.47 11.71 -20.74
N ILE A 211 6.66 11.54 -20.21
CA ILE A 211 6.97 10.64 -19.11
C ILE A 211 7.90 11.40 -18.16
N GLY A 212 7.77 11.18 -16.88
CA GLY A 212 8.61 11.82 -15.87
C GLY A 212 8.52 11.11 -14.54
N ASP A 213 9.38 11.53 -13.64
CA ASP A 213 9.47 11.03 -12.27
C ASP A 213 9.72 12.20 -11.30
N VAL A 214 8.99 12.21 -10.19
CA VAL A 214 9.11 13.19 -9.10
C VAL A 214 10.04 12.63 -8.05
N SER A 215 11.10 13.36 -7.71
CA SER A 215 12.05 12.95 -6.68
C SER A 215 11.39 12.64 -5.34
N GLY A 216 11.76 11.51 -4.74
CA GLY A 216 11.18 11.01 -3.49
C GLY A 216 10.17 9.90 -3.74
N HIS A 217 9.48 9.46 -2.70
CA HIS A 217 8.55 8.33 -2.74
C HIS A 217 7.31 8.58 -1.87
N GLY A 218 6.29 7.80 -2.10
CA GLY A 218 5.07 7.83 -1.30
C GLY A 218 4.04 8.86 -1.75
N PRO A 219 3.03 9.17 -0.91
CA PRO A 219 1.85 9.93 -1.32
C PRO A 219 2.11 11.34 -1.82
N ASP A 220 3.10 12.04 -1.28
CA ASP A 220 3.42 13.42 -1.68
C ASP A 220 4.02 13.47 -3.08
N ALA A 221 4.96 12.56 -3.40
CA ALA A 221 5.52 12.43 -4.74
C ALA A 221 4.44 12.03 -5.75
N ALA A 222 3.57 11.07 -5.39
CA ALA A 222 2.44 10.65 -6.20
C ALA A 222 1.46 11.79 -6.50
N ALA A 223 1.11 12.60 -5.49
CA ALA A 223 0.22 13.75 -5.66
C ALA A 223 0.83 14.79 -6.60
N THR A 224 2.13 15.07 -6.47
CA THR A 224 2.87 15.97 -7.34
C THR A 224 2.93 15.43 -8.78
N GLY A 225 3.21 14.14 -8.98
CA GLY A 225 3.22 13.50 -10.30
C GLY A 225 1.86 13.59 -11.00
N VAL A 226 0.76 13.34 -10.27
CA VAL A 226 -0.61 13.50 -10.79
C VAL A 226 -0.89 14.97 -11.16
N ALA A 227 -0.49 15.93 -10.32
CA ALA A 227 -0.68 17.36 -10.58
C ALA A 227 0.07 17.79 -11.85
N LEU A 228 1.33 17.40 -11.99
CA LEU A 228 2.14 17.69 -13.19
C LEU A 228 1.53 17.08 -14.46
N ARG A 229 1.09 15.82 -14.39
CA ARG A 229 0.43 15.15 -15.51
C ARG A 229 -0.84 15.89 -15.97
N LEU A 230 -1.71 16.26 -15.02
CA LEU A 230 -2.95 16.97 -15.33
C LEU A 230 -2.70 18.38 -15.85
N ALA A 231 -1.72 19.09 -15.27
CA ALA A 231 -1.30 20.39 -15.78
C ALA A 231 -0.78 20.28 -17.22
N TRP A 232 0.11 19.30 -17.49
CA TRP A 232 0.62 19.07 -18.84
C TRP A 232 -0.50 18.74 -19.85
N ARG A 233 -1.43 17.85 -19.50
CA ARG A 233 -2.60 17.55 -20.37
C ARG A 233 -3.41 18.80 -20.68
N THR A 234 -3.62 19.66 -19.69
CA THR A 234 -4.34 20.93 -19.86
C THR A 234 -3.60 21.86 -20.79
N LEU A 235 -2.27 21.96 -20.67
CA LEU A 235 -1.44 22.79 -21.56
C LEU A 235 -1.53 22.31 -23.00
N VAL A 236 -1.43 20.99 -23.25
CA VAL A 236 -1.58 20.42 -24.60
C VAL A 236 -2.96 20.75 -25.18
N LEU A 237 -4.04 20.50 -24.44
CA LEU A 237 -5.40 20.79 -24.89
C LEU A 237 -5.68 22.27 -25.11
N SER A 238 -4.94 23.15 -24.44
CA SER A 238 -4.98 24.61 -24.63
C SER A 238 -4.09 25.11 -25.76
N GLY A 239 -3.41 24.20 -26.49
CA GLY A 239 -2.55 24.54 -27.60
C GLY A 239 -1.16 25.10 -27.23
N VAL A 240 -0.75 24.97 -25.96
CA VAL A 240 0.62 25.32 -25.54
C VAL A 240 1.57 24.24 -26.03
N THR A 241 2.61 24.63 -26.73
CA THR A 241 3.60 23.73 -27.36
C THR A 241 5.03 24.09 -26.99
N GLY A 242 5.96 23.18 -27.25
CA GLY A 242 7.37 23.46 -27.19
C GLY A 242 7.95 23.61 -25.79
N ALA A 243 8.99 24.46 -25.67
CA ALA A 243 9.66 24.70 -24.37
C ALA A 243 8.72 25.27 -23.32
N ARG A 244 7.72 26.06 -23.73
CA ARG A 244 6.76 26.70 -22.86
C ARG A 244 5.95 25.70 -22.03
N GLN A 245 5.72 24.46 -22.52
CA GLN A 245 5.10 23.40 -21.73
C GLN A 245 5.93 23.05 -20.49
N LEU A 246 7.24 22.86 -20.67
CA LEU A 246 8.14 22.49 -19.55
C LEU A 246 8.37 23.67 -18.60
N GLU A 247 8.42 24.89 -19.09
CA GLU A 247 8.50 26.10 -18.27
C GLU A 247 7.28 26.22 -17.35
N LEU A 248 6.07 26.06 -17.89
CA LEU A 248 4.84 26.12 -17.12
C LEU A 248 4.71 24.95 -16.16
N LEU A 249 5.18 23.74 -16.53
CA LEU A 249 5.24 22.60 -15.61
C LEU A 249 6.21 22.86 -14.45
N GLU A 250 7.35 23.50 -14.71
CA GLU A 250 8.27 23.90 -13.65
C GLU A 250 7.60 24.92 -12.70
N GLU A 251 6.88 25.91 -13.24
CA GLU A 251 6.11 26.85 -12.42
C GLU A 251 5.08 26.13 -11.52
N VAL A 252 4.35 25.14 -12.08
CA VAL A 252 3.41 24.32 -11.30
C VAL A 252 4.13 23.50 -10.23
N LEU A 253 5.22 22.82 -10.58
CA LEU A 253 6.01 22.04 -9.63
C LEU A 253 6.49 22.91 -8.46
N VAL A 254 7.04 24.08 -8.75
CA VAL A 254 7.54 25.01 -7.72
C VAL A 254 6.42 25.52 -6.81
N ALA A 255 5.21 25.68 -7.34
CA ALA A 255 4.04 26.12 -6.57
C ALA A 255 3.46 25.01 -5.69
N GLU A 256 3.47 23.75 -6.15
CA GLU A 256 2.79 22.62 -5.48
C GLU A 256 3.72 21.76 -4.60
N ARG A 257 5.05 21.82 -4.80
CA ARG A 257 5.99 20.99 -4.04
C ARG A 257 5.98 21.33 -2.55
N ALA A 258 5.97 20.29 -1.72
CA ALA A 258 5.99 20.44 -0.25
C ALA A 258 7.38 20.86 0.28
N ASP A 259 8.45 20.55 -0.46
CA ASP A 259 9.85 20.85 -0.11
C ASP A 259 10.57 21.48 -1.32
N GLU A 260 11.36 22.52 -1.04
CA GLU A 260 12.19 23.19 -2.07
C GLU A 260 13.17 22.25 -2.78
N GLN A 261 13.54 21.15 -2.18
CA GLN A 261 14.41 20.13 -2.75
C GLN A 261 13.68 19.19 -3.74
N THR A 262 12.35 19.21 -3.77
CA THR A 262 11.59 18.40 -4.72
C THR A 262 11.78 18.92 -6.14
N PHE A 263 12.21 18.04 -7.02
CA PHE A 263 12.37 18.26 -8.46
C PHE A 263 11.68 17.13 -9.23
N ALA A 264 11.52 17.30 -10.53
CA ALA A 264 10.99 16.23 -11.37
C ALA A 264 11.81 16.08 -12.64
N THR A 265 12.12 14.86 -13.01
CA THR A 265 12.66 14.55 -14.33
C THR A 265 11.53 14.42 -15.34
N ALA A 266 11.74 14.80 -16.59
CA ALA A 266 10.73 14.60 -17.63
C ALA A 266 11.33 14.50 -19.03
N THR A 267 10.71 13.66 -19.88
CA THR A 267 10.92 13.70 -21.34
C THR A 267 9.58 14.00 -22.01
N SER A 268 9.54 15.09 -22.79
CA SER A 268 8.38 15.49 -23.58
C SER A 268 8.66 15.23 -25.05
N LEU A 269 7.71 14.57 -25.71
CA LEU A 269 7.75 14.27 -27.13
C LEU A 269 6.65 15.01 -27.87
N LEU A 270 6.96 15.45 -29.07
CA LEU A 270 5.99 15.90 -30.06
C LEU A 270 6.18 15.05 -31.32
N LEU A 271 5.16 14.28 -31.65
CA LEU A 271 5.15 13.39 -32.79
C LEU A 271 4.30 14.01 -33.91
N ASP A 272 4.92 14.17 -35.07
CA ASP A 272 4.23 14.57 -36.30
C ASP A 272 4.09 13.36 -37.22
N PRO A 273 2.91 12.70 -37.25
CA PRO A 273 2.70 11.50 -38.06
C PRO A 273 2.84 11.74 -39.55
N ALA A 274 2.65 12.98 -39.99
CA ALA A 274 2.75 13.37 -41.43
C ALA A 274 4.18 13.54 -41.87
N ALA A 275 5.09 13.92 -40.96
CA ALA A 275 6.49 14.21 -41.24
C ALA A 275 7.45 13.09 -40.83
N ASP A 276 6.99 12.01 -40.24
CA ASP A 276 7.80 10.92 -39.67
C ASP A 276 8.89 11.46 -38.70
N LYS A 277 8.54 12.50 -37.94
CA LYS A 277 9.45 13.21 -37.04
C LYS A 277 8.99 13.19 -35.62
N VAL A 278 9.95 13.05 -34.72
CA VAL A 278 9.76 13.18 -33.28
C VAL A 278 10.67 14.29 -32.76
N LEU A 279 10.08 15.34 -32.18
CA LEU A 279 10.83 16.34 -31.43
C LEU A 279 10.85 15.94 -29.95
N VAL A 280 12.05 15.84 -29.39
CA VAL A 280 12.30 15.43 -28.02
C VAL A 280 12.83 16.60 -27.22
N ARG A 281 12.29 16.84 -26.03
CA ARG A 281 12.83 17.72 -25.00
C ARG A 281 13.00 16.92 -23.71
N ARG A 282 14.18 17.01 -23.12
CA ARG A 282 14.54 16.26 -21.93
C ARG A 282 14.93 17.19 -20.79
N ALA A 283 14.31 16.97 -19.63
CA ALA A 283 14.57 17.66 -18.37
C ALA A 283 15.12 16.67 -17.35
N GLY A 284 16.43 16.40 -17.36
CA GLY A 284 17.09 15.50 -16.41
C GLY A 284 16.68 14.02 -16.49
N HIS A 285 15.80 13.64 -17.37
CA HIS A 285 15.24 12.29 -17.47
C HIS A 285 16.20 11.32 -18.18
N PRO A 286 16.15 9.99 -17.94
CA PRO A 286 16.95 9.01 -18.67
C PRO A 286 16.80 9.09 -20.20
N GLY A 287 17.72 8.45 -20.91
CA GLY A 287 17.62 8.23 -22.34
C GLY A 287 16.40 7.35 -22.70
N MET A 288 16.27 7.04 -23.98
CA MET A 288 15.19 6.21 -24.51
C MET A 288 15.75 5.10 -25.41
N MET A 289 14.95 4.08 -25.71
CA MET A 289 15.33 3.04 -26.65
C MET A 289 14.53 3.14 -27.94
N ARG A 290 15.23 3.01 -29.08
CA ARG A 290 14.62 2.68 -30.35
C ARG A 290 14.46 1.17 -30.43
N HIS A 291 13.29 0.71 -30.82
CA HIS A 291 12.99 -0.69 -31.01
C HIS A 291 12.39 -0.95 -32.38
N SER A 292 12.95 -1.91 -33.07
CA SER A 292 12.36 -2.55 -34.25
C SER A 292 12.61 -4.06 -34.18
N VAL A 293 11.97 -4.83 -35.04
CA VAL A 293 12.21 -6.29 -35.13
C VAL A 293 13.67 -6.63 -35.51
N ARG A 294 14.41 -5.69 -36.08
CA ARG A 294 15.80 -5.86 -36.50
C ARG A 294 16.79 -5.46 -35.42
N GLU A 295 16.51 -4.37 -34.71
CA GLU A 295 17.47 -3.75 -33.80
C GLU A 295 16.80 -3.11 -32.59
N VAL A 296 17.49 -3.15 -31.44
CA VAL A 296 17.23 -2.30 -30.28
C VAL A 296 18.48 -1.47 -30.02
N GLY A 297 18.32 -0.17 -29.98
CA GLY A 297 19.39 0.80 -29.78
C GLY A 297 19.03 1.86 -28.77
N TRP A 298 20.03 2.34 -28.03
CA TRP A 298 19.89 3.46 -27.12
C TRP A 298 19.90 4.77 -27.88
N ILE A 299 19.00 5.68 -27.52
CA ILE A 299 18.99 7.06 -28.02
C ILE A 299 19.21 7.99 -26.85
N GLU A 300 20.28 8.73 -26.91
CA GLU A 300 20.60 9.82 -26.01
C GLU A 300 20.48 11.15 -26.74
N VAL A 301 19.67 12.06 -26.19
CA VAL A 301 19.59 13.42 -26.69
C VAL A 301 20.05 14.38 -25.59
N PRO A 302 20.75 15.46 -25.94
CA PRO A 302 21.07 16.51 -24.98
C PRO A 302 19.80 17.03 -24.31
N GLY A 303 19.86 17.33 -23.03
CA GLY A 303 18.74 17.84 -22.24
C GLY A 303 19.14 19.02 -21.38
N GLY A 304 18.15 19.59 -20.69
CA GLY A 304 18.35 20.56 -19.63
C GLY A 304 18.29 19.90 -18.25
N PRO A 305 18.46 20.67 -17.17
CA PRO A 305 18.31 20.20 -15.80
C PRO A 305 16.87 19.73 -15.56
N ALA A 306 16.69 18.91 -14.51
CA ALA A 306 15.37 18.52 -14.03
C ALA A 306 14.51 19.75 -13.69
N LEU A 307 13.19 19.62 -13.83
CA LEU A 307 12.24 20.67 -13.46
C LEU A 307 12.38 20.98 -11.97
N GLY A 308 12.42 22.24 -11.62
CA GLY A 308 12.56 22.71 -10.25
C GLY A 308 13.98 22.67 -9.68
N PHE A 309 14.98 22.18 -10.45
CA PHE A 309 16.37 22.15 -10.00
C PHE A 309 17.04 23.54 -10.07
N VAL A 310 16.73 24.32 -11.09
CA VAL A 310 17.18 25.73 -11.24
C VAL A 310 16.00 26.59 -11.74
N PRO A 311 14.98 26.83 -10.89
CA PRO A 311 13.71 27.42 -11.32
C PRO A 311 13.87 28.74 -12.06
N GLY A 312 13.22 28.84 -13.21
CA GLY A 312 13.23 30.03 -14.06
C GLY A 312 14.53 30.29 -14.87
N HIS A 313 15.53 29.41 -14.74
CA HIS A 313 16.81 29.55 -15.44
C HIS A 313 17.11 28.34 -16.33
N ALA A 314 16.32 27.29 -16.28
CA ALA A 314 16.48 26.08 -17.06
C ALA A 314 16.09 26.32 -18.54
N GLN A 315 16.75 25.62 -19.45
CA GLN A 315 16.40 25.56 -20.87
C GLN A 315 16.34 24.10 -21.33
N TRP A 316 15.33 23.80 -22.13
CA TRP A 316 15.10 22.45 -22.67
C TRP A 316 15.02 22.50 -24.19
N PRO A 317 16.19 22.43 -24.88
CA PRO A 317 16.25 22.49 -26.35
C PRO A 317 15.51 21.28 -26.96
N ALA A 318 14.92 21.52 -28.14
CA ALA A 318 14.33 20.43 -28.93
C ALA A 318 15.40 19.75 -29.77
N HIS A 319 15.33 18.42 -29.79
CA HIS A 319 16.14 17.57 -30.66
C HIS A 319 15.23 16.73 -31.54
N GLU A 320 15.53 16.72 -32.86
CA GLU A 320 14.79 15.89 -33.80
C GLU A 320 15.38 14.50 -33.83
N VAL A 321 14.50 13.49 -33.65
CA VAL A 321 14.81 12.07 -33.76
C VAL A 321 14.04 11.52 -34.95
N SER A 322 14.77 10.95 -35.92
CA SER A 322 14.16 10.25 -37.05
C SER A 322 13.94 8.77 -36.69
N LEU A 323 12.78 8.24 -37.06
CA LEU A 323 12.42 6.84 -36.85
C LEU A 323 12.16 6.18 -38.21
N ASP A 324 12.67 4.97 -38.37
CA ASP A 324 12.29 4.11 -39.49
C ASP A 324 10.81 3.73 -39.39
N ALA A 325 10.17 3.41 -40.51
CA ALA A 325 8.73 3.19 -40.63
C ALA A 325 8.19 2.06 -39.72
N ASP A 326 9.03 1.12 -39.29
CA ASP A 326 8.70 -0.01 -38.42
C ASP A 326 9.29 0.15 -37.00
N ALA A 327 9.93 1.26 -36.72
CA ALA A 327 10.53 1.51 -35.41
C ALA A 327 9.58 2.22 -34.47
N GLY A 328 9.74 1.93 -33.17
CA GLY A 328 9.09 2.61 -32.07
C GLY A 328 10.10 3.17 -31.08
N LEU A 329 9.62 4.05 -30.22
CA LEU A 329 10.35 4.59 -29.08
C LEU A 329 9.80 3.99 -27.80
N MET A 330 10.70 3.53 -26.92
CA MET A 330 10.41 3.11 -25.57
C MET A 330 11.07 4.09 -24.60
N LEU A 331 10.26 4.80 -23.85
CA LEU A 331 10.66 5.66 -22.75
C LEU A 331 10.35 4.96 -21.44
N PHE A 332 11.10 5.24 -20.39
CA PHE A 332 10.95 4.59 -19.09
C PHE A 332 11.56 5.43 -17.98
N THR A 333 11.09 5.27 -16.78
CA THR A 333 11.67 5.84 -15.58
C THR A 333 12.85 5.01 -15.09
N ASP A 334 13.67 5.57 -14.22
CA ASP A 334 14.92 4.95 -13.74
C ASP A 334 14.69 3.67 -12.93
N GLY A 335 13.51 3.51 -12.28
CA GLY A 335 13.14 2.28 -11.60
C GLY A 335 13.24 1.03 -12.48
N LEU A 336 13.19 1.17 -13.82
CA LEU A 336 13.36 0.02 -14.72
C LEU A 336 14.79 -0.52 -14.76
N PHE A 337 15.83 0.30 -14.46
CA PHE A 337 17.24 -0.13 -14.55
C PHE A 337 18.06 0.13 -13.27
N GLU A 338 17.50 0.81 -12.29
CA GLU A 338 18.16 1.04 -11.01
C GLU A 338 18.08 -0.15 -10.06
N GLY A 339 17.26 -1.16 -10.37
CA GLY A 339 17.15 -2.39 -9.60
C GLY A 339 18.51 -3.08 -9.40
N ARG A 340 18.73 -3.61 -8.20
CA ARG A 340 19.96 -4.35 -7.88
C ARG A 340 19.93 -5.74 -8.52
N VAL A 341 21.09 -6.24 -8.91
CA VAL A 341 21.25 -7.55 -9.57
C VAL A 341 22.32 -8.40 -8.90
N GLY A 342 22.36 -9.68 -9.21
CA GLY A 342 23.36 -10.61 -8.68
C GLY A 342 23.26 -10.78 -7.17
N ASP A 343 24.34 -10.52 -6.46
CA ASP A 343 24.45 -10.55 -4.99
C ASP A 343 23.91 -9.27 -4.31
N GLY A 344 23.36 -8.34 -5.10
CA GLY A 344 22.82 -7.06 -4.63
C GLY A 344 23.84 -5.92 -4.52
N SER A 345 25.08 -6.14 -4.92
CA SER A 345 26.13 -5.11 -4.91
C SER A 345 26.10 -4.20 -6.14
N GLU A 346 25.58 -4.69 -7.27
CA GLU A 346 25.55 -3.97 -8.53
C GLU A 346 24.10 -3.59 -8.92
N ARG A 347 23.96 -2.44 -9.61
CA ARG A 347 22.72 -2.07 -10.29
C ARG A 347 22.74 -2.62 -11.72
N LEU A 348 21.56 -2.92 -12.28
CA LEU A 348 21.42 -3.36 -13.67
C LEU A 348 22.01 -2.33 -14.64
N GLY A 349 21.69 -1.05 -14.44
CA GLY A 349 22.14 0.06 -15.25
C GLY A 349 21.57 0.06 -16.66
N GLU A 350 21.83 1.14 -17.38
CA GLU A 350 21.37 1.31 -18.78
C GLU A 350 21.92 0.23 -19.72
N ALA A 351 23.17 -0.18 -19.54
CA ALA A 351 23.79 -1.22 -20.34
C ALA A 351 23.11 -2.58 -20.14
N GLY A 352 22.82 -2.96 -18.90
CA GLY A 352 22.12 -4.22 -18.59
C GLY A 352 20.67 -4.21 -19.11
N LEU A 353 19.96 -3.08 -19.00
CA LEU A 353 18.63 -2.91 -19.58
C LEU A 353 18.67 -3.06 -21.12
N LEU A 354 19.62 -2.42 -21.79
CA LEU A 354 19.76 -2.50 -23.22
C LEU A 354 20.06 -3.94 -23.71
N ASP A 355 20.93 -4.66 -23.01
CA ASP A 355 21.23 -6.05 -23.32
C ASP A 355 20.03 -6.97 -23.12
N ALA A 356 19.28 -6.77 -22.05
CA ALA A 356 18.01 -7.48 -21.81
C ALA A 356 17.00 -7.21 -22.95
N ALA A 357 16.83 -5.97 -23.35
CA ALA A 357 15.93 -5.57 -24.43
C ALA A 357 16.37 -6.14 -25.80
N ARG A 358 17.67 -6.15 -26.10
CA ARG A 358 18.20 -6.72 -27.34
C ARG A 358 17.92 -8.21 -27.48
N ALA A 359 17.97 -8.94 -26.38
CA ALA A 359 17.66 -10.38 -26.36
C ALA A 359 16.18 -10.67 -26.69
N LEU A 360 15.30 -9.69 -26.49
CA LEU A 360 13.83 -9.82 -26.61
C LEU A 360 13.23 -9.08 -27.82
N ARG A 361 14.07 -8.58 -28.73
CA ARG A 361 13.68 -7.69 -29.84
C ARG A 361 12.57 -8.21 -30.77
N ALA A 362 12.40 -9.52 -30.88
CA ALA A 362 11.48 -10.15 -31.81
C ALA A 362 10.05 -10.25 -31.28
N GLY A 363 9.36 -9.14 -31.04
CA GLY A 363 8.00 -9.13 -30.53
C GLY A 363 7.16 -7.98 -31.06
N GLN A 364 5.84 -8.14 -30.96
CA GLN A 364 4.95 -6.98 -31.09
C GLN A 364 5.20 -6.03 -29.91
N PRO A 365 4.91 -4.73 -30.03
CA PRO A 365 5.21 -3.73 -29.01
C PRO A 365 4.79 -4.11 -27.60
N GLU A 366 3.56 -4.61 -27.47
CA GLU A 366 3.00 -5.00 -26.19
C GLU A 366 3.78 -6.18 -25.55
N SER A 367 4.02 -7.23 -26.34
CA SER A 367 4.79 -8.39 -25.89
C SER A 367 6.24 -8.03 -25.57
N PHE A 368 6.84 -7.12 -26.37
CA PHE A 368 8.20 -6.64 -26.14
C PHE A 368 8.32 -5.89 -24.80
N VAL A 369 7.44 -4.93 -24.54
CA VAL A 369 7.42 -4.16 -23.28
C VAL A 369 7.24 -5.08 -22.08
N ASP A 370 6.26 -5.98 -22.15
CA ASP A 370 5.98 -6.93 -21.07
C ASP A 370 7.16 -7.88 -20.81
N ALA A 371 7.81 -8.36 -21.85
CA ALA A 371 8.96 -9.24 -21.73
C ALA A 371 10.20 -8.52 -21.16
N VAL A 372 10.44 -7.26 -21.53
CA VAL A 372 11.54 -6.46 -20.96
C VAL A 372 11.32 -6.23 -19.46
N ILE A 373 10.13 -5.81 -19.06
CA ILE A 373 9.78 -5.59 -17.64
C ILE A 373 9.93 -6.90 -16.84
N ALA A 374 9.40 -8.01 -17.37
CA ALA A 374 9.52 -9.33 -16.73
C ALA A 374 10.99 -9.76 -16.59
N ARG A 375 11.80 -9.56 -17.63
CA ARG A 375 13.22 -9.93 -17.61
C ARG A 375 14.02 -9.13 -16.59
N VAL A 376 13.78 -7.83 -16.50
CA VAL A 376 14.42 -6.97 -15.49
C VAL A 376 14.00 -7.39 -14.09
N ALA A 377 12.71 -7.67 -13.88
CA ALA A 377 12.21 -8.16 -12.59
C ALA A 377 12.84 -9.50 -12.18
N GLU A 378 13.05 -10.43 -13.13
CA GLU A 378 13.76 -11.69 -12.88
C GLU A 378 15.22 -11.47 -12.48
N LEU A 379 15.93 -10.57 -13.19
CA LEU A 379 17.34 -10.27 -12.90
C LEU A 379 17.51 -9.64 -11.50
N SER A 380 16.53 -8.86 -11.06
CA SER A 380 16.55 -8.20 -9.75
C SER A 380 15.96 -9.06 -8.62
N ALA A 381 15.28 -10.17 -8.93
CA ALA A 381 14.55 -10.98 -7.94
C ALA A 381 15.41 -11.48 -6.79
N ALA A 382 16.66 -11.93 -7.08
CA ALA A 382 17.59 -12.44 -6.06
C ALA A 382 18.11 -11.35 -5.11
N ALA A 383 18.14 -10.10 -5.58
CA ALA A 383 18.60 -8.93 -4.82
C ALA A 383 17.45 -8.13 -4.17
N GLY A 384 16.24 -8.72 -4.19
CA GLY A 384 15.07 -8.17 -3.54
C GLY A 384 14.01 -7.62 -4.51
N GLY A 385 14.24 -7.63 -5.84
CA GLY A 385 13.31 -7.15 -6.87
C GLY A 385 13.48 -5.67 -7.20
N LEU A 386 12.49 -5.11 -7.89
CA LEU A 386 12.43 -3.68 -8.17
C LEU A 386 11.92 -2.94 -6.94
N ASP A 387 12.69 -2.00 -6.43
CA ASP A 387 12.39 -1.24 -5.21
C ASP A 387 11.62 0.05 -5.52
N ASP A 388 11.74 0.58 -6.73
CA ASP A 388 11.15 1.82 -7.18
C ASP A 388 10.00 1.61 -8.14
N ASP A 389 9.20 2.65 -8.35
CA ASP A 389 8.14 2.67 -9.35
C ASP A 389 8.73 2.54 -10.75
N VAL A 390 7.98 1.92 -11.63
CA VAL A 390 8.38 1.75 -13.04
C VAL A 390 7.25 2.20 -13.94
N ALA A 391 7.48 3.27 -14.66
CA ALA A 391 6.63 3.65 -15.78
C ALA A 391 7.34 3.35 -17.10
N VAL A 392 6.61 2.79 -18.05
CA VAL A 392 7.09 2.54 -19.42
C VAL A 392 6.05 3.06 -20.38
N LEU A 393 6.51 3.85 -21.34
CA LEU A 393 5.71 4.36 -22.44
C LEU A 393 6.37 4.00 -23.76
N TYR A 394 5.70 3.17 -24.56
CA TYR A 394 6.14 2.77 -25.88
C TYR A 394 5.23 3.35 -26.94
N MET A 395 5.78 3.90 -28.00
CA MET A 395 5.03 4.50 -29.10
C MET A 395 5.67 4.13 -30.43
N ARG A 396 4.85 3.78 -31.43
CA ARG A 396 5.27 3.64 -32.82
C ARG A 396 4.21 4.14 -33.78
N TRP A 397 4.63 4.47 -35.03
CA TRP A 397 3.69 4.77 -36.09
C TRP A 397 2.86 3.54 -36.46
N ARG A 398 1.56 3.70 -36.58
CA ARG A 398 0.75 2.72 -37.29
C ARG A 398 0.99 2.91 -38.78
N GLN A 399 1.45 1.90 -39.48
CA GLN A 399 1.43 1.90 -40.93
C GLN A 399 -0.04 1.95 -41.40
N THR A 400 -0.58 3.15 -41.60
CA THR A 400 -1.76 3.29 -42.43
C THR A 400 -1.31 2.91 -43.84
N GLY A 401 -1.80 1.77 -44.34
CA GLY A 401 -1.39 1.22 -45.62
C GLY A 401 -1.40 2.34 -46.67
N ARG A 402 -0.21 2.70 -47.17
CA ARG A 402 -0.09 3.39 -48.46
C ARG A 402 -0.60 2.42 -49.51
N GLN A 403 -1.90 2.53 -49.88
CA GLN A 403 -2.41 2.02 -51.14
C GLN A 403 -1.87 2.83 -52.30
#